data_8af640500d01d18932958cf2f9746e89
#
_entry.id   8af640500d01d18932958cf2f9746e89
#
_cell.length_a   1.000
_cell.length_b   1.000
_cell.length_c   1.000
_cell.angle_alpha   90.00
_cell.angle_beta   90.00
_cell.angle_gamma   90.00
#
_symmetry.space_group_name_H-M   'P 1'
#
loop_
_entity.id
_entity.type
_entity.pdbx_description
1 polymer ?
#
loop_
_entity_poly.entity_id
_entity_poly.type
_entity_poly.pdbx_seq_one_letter_code
_entity_poly.pdbx_strand_id
1 'polypeptide(L)'
;MKMDDRKYLQSLISEGEHQQQDFKYRISDALKLAKSVSAFANTNGGRLLIGVRDDGNMSGVRDKEEIYMMHQAAYRYCQPEASIKFDTYHVDGRTIVVATIPPSDKRPICVVSDVEKPKAYIRISDENIVASPVHLAIWRESQNPQGTMLTYTDSVRKILEILQDQELPLNMIVRRSRIPRPKAITLLARLVRFRIVHWEYSNQQFLFSL
;
A
#
# COMPACT_ATOMS: atom_id res chain seq x y z
N MET A 1 -12.59 -6.10 30.76
CA MET A 1 -13.59 -5.01 30.69
C MET A 1 -13.75 -4.69 29.22
N LYS A 2 -14.90 -4.99 28.58
CA LYS A 2 -15.16 -4.60 27.20
C LYS A 2 -15.23 -3.07 27.14
N MET A 3 -14.39 -2.46 26.32
CA MET A 3 -14.48 -1.03 26.02
C MET A 3 -15.83 -0.78 25.34
N ASP A 4 -16.52 0.28 25.71
CA ASP A 4 -17.78 0.71 25.08
C ASP A 4 -17.50 1.00 23.60
N ASP A 5 -18.31 0.45 22.69
CA ASP A 5 -18.16 0.59 21.24
C ASP A 5 -17.99 2.04 20.81
N ARG A 6 -18.70 2.95 21.46
CA ARG A 6 -18.58 4.39 21.24
C ARG A 6 -17.18 4.91 21.55
N LYS A 7 -16.65 4.58 22.73
CA LYS A 7 -15.32 5.02 23.16
C LYS A 7 -14.23 4.44 22.25
N TYR A 8 -14.40 3.19 21.82
CA TYR A 8 -13.48 2.55 20.88
C TYR A 8 -13.48 3.29 19.54
N LEU A 9 -14.63 3.52 18.92
CA LEU A 9 -14.70 4.23 17.65
C LEU A 9 -14.18 5.67 17.77
N GLN A 10 -14.50 6.37 18.85
CA GLN A 10 -13.99 7.71 19.11
C GLN A 10 -12.46 7.73 19.23
N SER A 11 -11.86 6.72 19.87
CA SER A 11 -10.39 6.62 19.92
C SER A 11 -9.77 6.43 18.53
N LEU A 12 -10.38 5.59 17.68
CA LEU A 12 -9.91 5.41 16.30
C LEU A 12 -10.06 6.71 15.49
N ILE A 13 -11.22 7.36 15.58
CA ILE A 13 -11.50 8.60 14.84
C ILE A 13 -10.55 9.72 15.28
N SER A 14 -10.19 9.80 16.55
CA SER A 14 -9.28 10.82 17.05
C SER A 14 -7.84 10.68 16.54
N GLU A 15 -7.45 9.48 16.05
CA GLU A 15 -6.17 9.27 15.38
C GLU A 15 -6.12 9.94 14.01
N GLY A 16 -7.27 10.20 13.37
CA GLY A 16 -7.35 10.73 12.01
C GLY A 16 -6.97 9.72 10.94
N GLU A 17 -6.88 10.18 9.69
CA GLU A 17 -6.32 9.39 8.58
C GLU A 17 -4.80 9.40 8.63
N HIS A 18 -4.18 8.24 8.41
CA HIS A 18 -2.74 8.08 8.44
C HIS A 18 -2.30 6.80 7.71
N GLN A 19 -1.02 6.43 7.82
CA GLN A 19 -0.41 5.27 7.16
C GLN A 19 -1.21 3.96 7.29
N GLN A 20 -1.92 3.74 8.40
CA GLN A 20 -2.66 2.50 8.69
C GLN A 20 -4.14 2.74 8.95
N GLN A 21 -4.67 3.92 8.67
CA GLN A 21 -6.08 4.23 8.82
C GLN A 21 -6.59 5.17 7.74
N ASP A 22 -7.81 4.90 7.27
CA ASP A 22 -8.48 5.72 6.26
C ASP A 22 -10.00 5.74 6.53
N PHE A 23 -10.66 6.87 6.27
CA PHE A 23 -12.10 7.03 6.46
C PHE A 23 -12.83 6.91 5.14
N LYS A 24 -13.99 6.30 5.16
CA LYS A 24 -14.85 6.18 3.99
C LYS A 24 -16.29 6.49 4.38
N TYR A 25 -16.73 7.69 4.00
CA TYR A 25 -18.12 8.11 4.22
C TYR A 25 -19.11 7.18 3.56
N ARG A 26 -18.83 6.76 2.33
CA ARG A 26 -19.67 5.85 1.51
C ARG A 26 -18.79 5.03 0.58
N ILE A 27 -19.25 3.82 0.32
CA ILE A 27 -18.67 2.98 -0.72
C ILE A 27 -19.62 2.98 -1.92
N SER A 28 -19.24 3.68 -2.98
CA SER A 28 -19.98 3.72 -4.25
C SER A 28 -19.26 3.00 -5.38
N ASP A 29 -18.03 2.56 -5.17
CA ASP A 29 -17.17 1.97 -6.20
C ASP A 29 -16.19 0.98 -5.55
N ALA A 30 -16.44 -0.31 -5.76
CA ALA A 30 -15.60 -1.39 -5.24
C ALA A 30 -14.17 -1.36 -5.82
N LEU A 31 -14.00 -0.92 -7.08
CA LEU A 31 -12.68 -0.81 -7.71
C LEU A 31 -11.84 0.29 -7.07
N LYS A 32 -12.45 1.43 -6.71
CA LYS A 32 -11.75 2.48 -5.95
C LYS A 32 -11.33 1.97 -4.57
N LEU A 33 -12.22 1.23 -3.89
CA LEU A 33 -11.92 0.65 -2.60
C LEU A 33 -10.80 -0.38 -2.68
N ALA A 34 -10.74 -1.17 -3.75
CA ALA A 34 -9.67 -2.13 -3.99
C ALA A 34 -8.28 -1.50 -4.00
N LYS A 35 -8.14 -0.21 -4.40
CA LYS A 35 -6.87 0.51 -4.32
C LYS A 35 -6.41 0.68 -2.87
N SER A 36 -7.31 1.04 -1.94
CA SER A 36 -6.99 1.12 -0.51
C SER A 36 -6.68 -0.25 0.08
N VAL A 37 -7.44 -1.29 -0.29
CA VAL A 37 -7.17 -2.67 0.13
C VAL A 37 -5.80 -3.13 -0.35
N SER A 38 -5.47 -2.92 -1.63
CA SER A 38 -4.15 -3.21 -2.20
C SER A 38 -3.05 -2.46 -1.47
N ALA A 39 -3.23 -1.16 -1.24
CA ALA A 39 -2.23 -0.31 -0.60
C ALA A 39 -1.91 -0.77 0.83
N PHE A 40 -2.92 -1.07 1.64
CA PHE A 40 -2.72 -1.61 2.98
C PHE A 40 -2.10 -3.01 2.97
N ALA A 41 -2.61 -3.93 2.13
CA ALA A 41 -2.08 -5.29 2.04
C ALA A 41 -0.61 -5.33 1.58
N ASN A 42 -0.20 -4.40 0.73
CA ASN A 42 1.17 -4.30 0.21
C ASN A 42 2.13 -3.56 1.15
N THR A 43 1.63 -2.88 2.17
CA THR A 43 2.45 -2.14 3.16
C THR A 43 2.39 -2.77 4.55
N ASN A 44 1.97 -2.02 5.52
CA ASN A 44 1.97 -2.41 6.93
C ASN A 44 0.60 -2.87 7.42
N GLY A 45 -0.33 -3.14 6.48
CA GLY A 45 -1.72 -3.33 6.81
C GLY A 45 -2.39 -2.01 7.20
N GLY A 46 -3.64 -2.10 7.63
CA GLY A 46 -4.40 -0.94 8.08
C GLY A 46 -5.88 -1.25 8.24
N ARG A 47 -6.65 -0.21 8.46
CA ARG A 47 -8.09 -0.30 8.63
C ARG A 47 -8.84 0.80 7.89
N LEU A 48 -10.02 0.47 7.43
CA LEU A 48 -10.97 1.41 6.85
C LEU A 48 -12.12 1.58 7.84
N LEU A 49 -12.41 2.81 8.24
CA LEU A 49 -13.58 3.17 9.03
C LEU A 49 -14.70 3.61 8.06
N ILE A 50 -15.66 2.73 7.84
CA ILE A 50 -16.71 2.93 6.86
C ILE A 50 -17.98 3.43 7.55
N GLY A 51 -18.58 4.49 7.01
CA GLY A 51 -19.63 5.28 7.64
C GLY A 51 -19.08 6.44 8.47
N VAL A 52 -17.79 6.77 8.30
CA VAL A 52 -17.13 7.93 8.92
C VAL A 52 -16.72 8.91 7.83
N ARG A 53 -16.96 10.20 8.06
CA ARG A 53 -16.53 11.29 7.17
C ARG A 53 -15.10 11.73 7.49
N ASP A 54 -14.49 12.46 6.58
CA ASP A 54 -13.11 12.98 6.75
C ASP A 54 -13.00 13.94 7.97
N ASP A 55 -14.10 14.59 8.37
CA ASP A 55 -14.19 15.42 9.58
C ASP A 55 -14.38 14.60 10.87
N GLY A 56 -14.39 13.27 10.81
CA GLY A 56 -14.60 12.36 11.92
C GLY A 56 -16.08 12.13 12.31
N ASN A 57 -17.04 12.76 11.61
CA ASN A 57 -18.45 12.56 11.90
C ASN A 57 -18.91 11.15 11.51
N MET A 58 -19.47 10.42 12.46
CA MET A 58 -20.09 9.12 12.23
C MET A 58 -21.44 9.29 11.52
N SER A 59 -21.49 8.97 10.22
CA SER A 59 -22.72 9.05 9.41
C SER A 59 -23.44 7.70 9.30
N GLY A 60 -22.71 6.62 9.49
CA GLY A 60 -23.20 5.24 9.36
C GLY A 60 -23.24 4.72 7.92
N VAL A 61 -23.15 3.41 7.79
CA VAL A 61 -23.38 2.65 6.56
C VAL A 61 -24.88 2.64 6.28
N ARG A 62 -25.30 2.86 5.05
CA ARG A 62 -26.74 3.00 4.71
C ARG A 62 -27.43 1.68 4.42
N ASP A 63 -26.74 0.77 3.77
CA ASP A 63 -27.34 -0.49 3.32
C ASP A 63 -26.32 -1.64 3.24
N LYS A 64 -26.84 -2.83 2.95
CA LYS A 64 -26.02 -4.04 2.80
C LYS A 64 -25.17 -4.05 1.52
N GLU A 65 -25.47 -3.19 0.55
CA GLU A 65 -24.74 -3.13 -0.72
C GLU A 65 -23.34 -2.58 -0.49
N GLU A 66 -23.16 -1.65 0.46
CA GLU A 66 -21.83 -1.14 0.83
C GLU A 66 -20.95 -2.27 1.39
N ILE A 67 -21.51 -3.16 2.21
CA ILE A 67 -20.79 -4.33 2.74
C ILE A 67 -20.43 -5.30 1.59
N TYR A 68 -21.36 -5.51 0.65
CA TYR A 68 -21.10 -6.34 -0.52
C TYR A 68 -19.97 -5.77 -1.39
N MET A 69 -19.95 -4.46 -1.63
CA MET A 69 -18.87 -3.80 -2.36
C MET A 69 -17.50 -3.96 -1.68
N MET A 70 -17.44 -4.02 -0.35
CA MET A 70 -16.20 -4.30 0.37
C MET A 70 -15.66 -5.71 0.07
N HIS A 71 -16.53 -6.70 0.06
CA HIS A 71 -16.16 -8.06 -0.34
C HIS A 71 -15.70 -8.12 -1.81
N GLN A 72 -16.40 -7.42 -2.71
CA GLN A 72 -15.96 -7.30 -4.09
C GLN A 72 -14.58 -6.68 -4.24
N ALA A 73 -14.28 -5.63 -3.46
CA ALA A 73 -12.98 -4.98 -3.48
C ALA A 73 -11.83 -5.94 -3.12
N ALA A 74 -12.02 -6.77 -2.10
CA ALA A 74 -10.98 -7.67 -1.62
C ALA A 74 -10.86 -8.95 -2.47
N TYR A 75 -11.97 -9.54 -2.90
CA TYR A 75 -11.98 -10.88 -3.49
C TYR A 75 -12.14 -10.88 -5.02
N ARG A 76 -12.75 -9.86 -5.61
CA ARG A 76 -12.90 -9.78 -7.07
C ARG A 76 -11.88 -8.85 -7.71
N TYR A 77 -11.65 -7.68 -7.10
CA TYR A 77 -10.78 -6.66 -7.67
C TYR A 77 -9.35 -6.68 -7.15
N CYS A 78 -9.02 -7.54 -6.18
CA CYS A 78 -7.65 -7.79 -5.76
C CYS A 78 -7.16 -9.16 -6.23
N GLN A 79 -5.95 -9.21 -6.79
CA GLN A 79 -5.30 -10.46 -7.21
C GLN A 79 -3.81 -10.46 -6.82
N PRO A 80 -3.34 -11.45 -6.05
CA PRO A 80 -4.15 -12.43 -5.29
C PRO A 80 -5.21 -11.76 -4.40
N GLU A 81 -6.22 -12.54 -3.98
CA GLU A 81 -7.23 -12.05 -3.04
C GLU A 81 -6.58 -11.50 -1.78
N ALA A 82 -7.06 -10.37 -1.32
CA ALA A 82 -6.59 -9.76 -0.07
C ALA A 82 -7.42 -10.25 1.12
N SER A 83 -6.75 -10.57 2.23
CA SER A 83 -7.43 -10.85 3.47
C SER A 83 -8.05 -9.57 4.03
N ILE A 84 -9.32 -9.64 4.44
CA ILE A 84 -10.03 -8.53 5.07
C ILE A 84 -10.97 -9.08 6.14
N LYS A 85 -11.00 -8.42 7.31
CA LYS A 85 -11.90 -8.74 8.40
C LYS A 85 -12.81 -7.57 8.67
N PHE A 86 -14.10 -7.82 8.90
CA PHE A 86 -15.10 -6.82 9.17
C PHE A 86 -15.60 -6.95 10.61
N ASP A 87 -15.54 -5.87 11.35
CA ASP A 87 -16.14 -5.73 12.66
C ASP A 87 -17.20 -4.60 12.60
N THR A 88 -18.43 -4.91 13.04
CA THR A 88 -19.56 -3.98 12.95
C THR A 88 -19.88 -3.44 14.32
N TYR A 89 -20.07 -2.13 14.41
CA TYR A 89 -20.37 -1.39 15.63
C TYR A 89 -21.67 -0.58 15.47
N HIS A 90 -22.48 -0.54 16.52
CA HIS A 90 -23.74 0.20 16.55
C HIS A 90 -23.66 1.31 17.57
N VAL A 91 -23.64 2.55 17.12
CA VAL A 91 -23.55 3.75 17.99
C VAL A 91 -24.57 4.78 17.55
N ASP A 92 -25.41 5.25 18.48
CA ASP A 92 -26.46 6.25 18.26
C ASP A 92 -27.39 5.92 17.08
N GLY A 93 -27.78 4.65 16.95
CA GLY A 93 -28.66 4.19 15.87
C GLY A 93 -27.97 4.13 14.51
N ARG A 94 -26.66 4.32 14.44
CA ARG A 94 -25.85 4.24 13.21
C ARG A 94 -24.96 3.00 13.24
N THR A 95 -24.75 2.43 12.08
CA THR A 95 -23.86 1.28 11.89
C THR A 95 -22.53 1.76 11.31
N ILE A 96 -21.42 1.52 12.01
CA ILE A 96 -20.06 1.77 11.53
C ILE A 96 -19.38 0.42 11.31
N VAL A 97 -18.68 0.27 10.20
CA VAL A 97 -17.92 -0.94 9.92
C VAL A 97 -16.42 -0.61 9.92
N VAL A 98 -15.66 -1.37 10.70
CA VAL A 98 -14.20 -1.33 10.69
C VAL A 98 -13.71 -2.52 9.87
N ALA A 99 -13.16 -2.24 8.70
CA ALA A 99 -12.56 -3.24 7.83
C ALA A 99 -11.05 -3.27 8.06
N THR A 100 -10.53 -4.35 8.65
CA THR A 100 -9.11 -4.53 8.94
C THR A 100 -8.45 -5.36 7.84
N ILE A 101 -7.41 -4.82 7.23
CA ILE A 101 -6.62 -5.43 6.17
C ILE A 101 -5.22 -5.70 6.72
N PRO A 102 -4.82 -6.96 6.94
CA PRO A 102 -3.46 -7.29 7.36
C PRO A 102 -2.47 -7.11 6.21
N PRO A 103 -1.17 -6.93 6.51
CA PRO A 103 -0.14 -7.01 5.49
C PRO A 103 -0.15 -8.41 4.87
N SER A 104 -0.07 -8.47 3.54
CA SER A 104 -0.11 -9.74 2.80
C SER A 104 1.28 -10.36 2.69
N ASP A 105 1.37 -11.68 2.88
CA ASP A 105 2.59 -12.46 2.55
C ASP A 105 2.69 -12.75 1.05
N LYS A 106 1.59 -12.60 0.29
CA LYS A 106 1.50 -12.86 -1.15
C LYS A 106 1.65 -11.59 -2.01
N ARG A 107 2.49 -10.65 -1.56
CA ARG A 107 2.72 -9.41 -2.33
C ARG A 107 3.35 -9.68 -3.69
N PRO A 108 2.99 -8.93 -4.75
CA PRO A 108 2.07 -7.79 -4.75
C PRO A 108 0.60 -8.21 -4.83
N ILE A 109 -0.26 -7.58 -4.04
CA ILE A 109 -1.69 -7.57 -4.25
C ILE A 109 -1.99 -6.51 -5.30
N CYS A 110 -2.42 -6.92 -6.49
CA CYS A 110 -2.73 -6.03 -7.59
C CYS A 110 -4.23 -5.76 -7.68
N VAL A 111 -4.60 -4.54 -8.01
CA VAL A 111 -5.95 -4.20 -8.43
C VAL A 111 -6.11 -4.57 -9.90
N VAL A 112 -7.12 -5.36 -10.19
CA VAL A 112 -7.46 -5.85 -11.54
C VAL A 112 -8.79 -5.25 -12.01
N SER A 113 -8.85 -4.90 -13.28
CA SER A 113 -10.07 -4.43 -13.95
C SER A 113 -10.05 -4.89 -15.41
N ASP A 114 -11.21 -4.87 -16.05
CA ASP A 114 -11.33 -5.25 -17.46
C ASP A 114 -10.73 -4.19 -18.42
N VAL A 115 -10.44 -2.99 -17.92
CA VAL A 115 -10.04 -1.83 -18.74
C VAL A 115 -8.56 -1.52 -18.61
N GLU A 116 -7.96 -1.71 -17.44
CA GLU A 116 -6.58 -1.32 -17.16
C GLU A 116 -5.71 -2.53 -16.83
N LYS A 117 -4.40 -2.41 -17.15
CA LYS A 117 -3.42 -3.40 -16.68
C LYS A 117 -3.39 -3.45 -15.15
N PRO A 118 -3.18 -4.63 -14.55
CA PRO A 118 -3.07 -4.78 -13.09
C PRO A 118 -2.07 -3.79 -12.49
N LYS A 119 -2.47 -3.11 -11.41
CA LYS A 119 -1.63 -2.15 -10.68
C LYS A 119 -1.59 -2.51 -9.21
N ALA A 120 -0.41 -2.59 -8.63
CA ALA A 120 -0.24 -2.66 -7.18
C ALA A 120 -0.14 -1.25 -6.59
N TYR A 121 -0.72 -1.07 -5.41
CA TYR A 121 -0.65 0.19 -4.67
C TYR A 121 0.11 -0.01 -3.37
N ILE A 122 0.74 1.04 -2.89
CA ILE A 122 1.34 1.14 -1.55
C ILE A 122 0.74 2.33 -0.82
N ARG A 123 0.65 2.24 0.49
CA ARG A 123 0.19 3.33 1.34
C ARG A 123 1.40 4.17 1.76
N ILE A 124 1.34 5.47 1.53
CA ILE A 124 2.33 6.45 1.96
C ILE A 124 1.55 7.56 2.66
N SER A 125 1.77 7.72 3.95
CA SER A 125 0.95 8.60 4.80
C SER A 125 -0.54 8.27 4.68
N ASP A 126 -1.34 9.14 4.11
CA ASP A 126 -2.78 9.00 3.86
C ASP A 126 -3.12 8.78 2.37
N GLU A 127 -2.12 8.54 1.50
CA GLU A 127 -2.32 8.37 0.06
C GLU A 127 -2.08 6.93 -0.42
N ASN A 128 -2.81 6.52 -1.45
CA ASN A 128 -2.62 5.25 -2.15
C ASN A 128 -1.84 5.49 -3.44
N ILE A 129 -0.56 5.21 -3.43
CA ILE A 129 0.38 5.46 -4.53
C ILE A 129 0.61 4.18 -5.34
N VAL A 130 0.68 4.30 -6.67
CA VAL A 130 1.03 3.16 -7.53
C VAL A 130 2.47 2.72 -7.24
N ALA A 131 2.66 1.45 -6.94
CA ALA A 131 3.96 0.88 -6.65
C ALA A 131 4.92 1.04 -7.85
N SER A 132 6.14 1.48 -7.58
CA SER A 132 7.16 1.61 -8.62
C SER A 132 7.65 0.25 -9.13
N PRO A 133 8.29 0.18 -10.32
CA PRO A 133 8.94 -1.04 -10.80
C PRO A 133 9.95 -1.64 -9.81
N VAL A 134 10.58 -0.80 -8.99
CA VAL A 134 11.53 -1.25 -7.96
C VAL A 134 10.78 -1.97 -6.83
N HIS A 135 9.63 -1.46 -6.38
CA HIS A 135 8.77 -2.14 -5.38
C HIS A 135 8.32 -3.53 -5.88
N LEU A 136 7.88 -3.61 -7.15
CA LEU A 136 7.50 -4.90 -7.75
C LEU A 136 8.67 -5.88 -7.77
N ALA A 137 9.88 -5.40 -8.03
CA ALA A 137 11.09 -6.22 -8.01
C ALA A 137 11.46 -6.63 -6.57
N ILE A 138 11.30 -5.76 -5.56
CA ILE A 138 11.52 -6.09 -4.14
C ILE A 138 10.63 -7.27 -3.73
N TRP A 139 9.34 -7.22 -4.05
CA TRP A 139 8.42 -8.31 -3.70
C TRP A 139 8.73 -9.60 -4.45
N ARG A 140 9.11 -9.54 -5.73
CA ARG A 140 9.56 -10.72 -6.50
C ARG A 140 10.79 -11.36 -5.87
N GLU A 141 11.79 -10.57 -5.51
CA GLU A 141 13.01 -11.06 -4.86
C GLU A 141 12.71 -11.64 -3.47
N SER A 142 11.69 -11.11 -2.75
CA SER A 142 11.32 -11.64 -1.42
C SER A 142 10.66 -13.02 -1.46
N GLN A 143 10.08 -13.39 -2.59
CA GLN A 143 9.44 -14.69 -2.79
C GLN A 143 10.43 -15.77 -3.28
N ASN A 144 11.69 -15.41 -3.52
CA ASN A 144 12.71 -16.38 -3.95
C ASN A 144 13.07 -17.32 -2.79
N PRO A 145 12.78 -18.63 -2.87
CA PRO A 145 13.08 -19.58 -1.82
C PRO A 145 14.59 -19.73 -1.50
N GLN A 146 15.44 -19.42 -2.49
CA GLN A 146 16.91 -19.44 -2.35
C GLN A 146 17.45 -18.16 -1.70
N GLY A 147 16.57 -17.21 -1.36
CA GLY A 147 16.96 -15.90 -0.85
C GLY A 147 17.46 -14.95 -1.95
N THR A 148 17.93 -13.80 -1.51
CA THR A 148 18.50 -12.77 -2.40
C THR A 148 19.99 -12.67 -2.16
N MET A 149 20.78 -12.77 -3.22
CA MET A 149 22.24 -12.54 -3.17
C MET A 149 22.55 -11.18 -3.81
N LEU A 150 23.41 -10.42 -3.16
CA LEU A 150 23.98 -9.19 -3.73
C LEU A 150 25.49 -9.39 -3.94
N THR A 151 25.91 -9.41 -5.20
CA THR A 151 27.33 -9.44 -5.57
C THR A 151 27.78 -8.03 -5.88
N TYR A 152 28.90 -7.61 -5.30
CA TYR A 152 29.50 -6.32 -5.58
C TYR A 152 30.15 -6.33 -6.97
N THR A 153 29.46 -5.77 -7.94
CA THR A 153 29.88 -5.68 -9.35
C THR A 153 30.11 -4.23 -9.75
N ASP A 154 30.76 -4.00 -10.91
CA ASP A 154 30.87 -2.63 -11.46
C ASP A 154 29.53 -1.91 -11.60
N SER A 155 28.48 -2.65 -11.91
CA SER A 155 27.13 -2.06 -11.98
C SER A 155 26.63 -1.60 -10.61
N VAL A 156 26.86 -2.37 -9.56
CA VAL A 156 26.53 -1.97 -8.18
C VAL A 156 27.35 -0.77 -7.77
N ARG A 157 28.68 -0.81 -7.98
CA ARG A 157 29.59 0.31 -7.68
C ARG A 157 29.13 1.61 -8.34
N LYS A 158 28.79 1.60 -9.62
CA LYS A 158 28.28 2.77 -10.34
C LYS A 158 26.99 3.34 -9.76
N ILE A 159 26.05 2.49 -9.33
CA ILE A 159 24.80 2.96 -8.68
C ILE A 159 25.13 3.66 -7.36
N LEU A 160 25.98 3.05 -6.53
CA LEU A 160 26.36 3.62 -5.23
C LEU A 160 27.11 4.95 -5.40
N GLU A 161 28.08 5.03 -6.33
CA GLU A 161 28.79 6.29 -6.64
C GLU A 161 27.84 7.41 -7.07
N ILE A 162 26.82 7.11 -7.87
CA ILE A 162 25.82 8.08 -8.33
C ILE A 162 24.93 8.57 -7.18
N LEU A 163 24.66 7.72 -6.20
CA LEU A 163 23.77 8.02 -5.07
C LEU A 163 24.50 8.61 -3.85
N GLN A 164 25.84 8.71 -3.88
CA GLN A 164 26.65 9.07 -2.72
C GLN A 164 26.25 10.41 -2.08
N ASP A 165 25.95 11.43 -2.89
CA ASP A 165 25.68 12.78 -2.41
C ASP A 165 24.33 13.35 -2.88
N GLN A 166 23.44 12.50 -3.36
CA GLN A 166 22.18 12.96 -3.95
C GLN A 166 21.10 11.91 -3.98
N GLU A 167 19.86 12.38 -3.91
CA GLU A 167 18.66 11.57 -4.13
C GLU A 167 18.24 11.62 -5.60
N LEU A 168 18.00 10.48 -6.21
CA LEU A 168 17.67 10.40 -7.62
C LEU A 168 16.49 9.48 -7.91
N PRO A 169 15.60 9.85 -8.85
CA PRO A 169 14.59 8.95 -9.36
C PRO A 169 15.21 7.89 -10.28
N LEU A 170 14.53 6.74 -10.40
CA LEU A 170 14.98 5.61 -11.23
C LEU A 170 15.44 6.01 -12.64
N ASN A 171 14.72 6.92 -13.30
CA ASN A 171 15.07 7.36 -14.66
C ASN A 171 16.44 8.04 -14.74
N MET A 172 16.78 8.85 -13.72
CA MET A 172 18.08 9.51 -13.66
C MET A 172 19.21 8.54 -13.32
N ILE A 173 18.94 7.54 -12.43
CA ILE A 173 19.89 6.48 -12.13
C ILE A 173 20.22 5.68 -13.40
N VAL A 174 19.20 5.27 -14.15
CA VAL A 174 19.37 4.54 -15.42
C VAL A 174 20.20 5.37 -16.42
N ARG A 175 19.85 6.64 -16.59
CA ARG A 175 20.53 7.55 -17.53
C ARG A 175 21.99 7.77 -17.17
N ARG A 176 22.30 8.04 -15.89
CA ARG A 176 23.66 8.36 -15.43
C ARG A 176 24.56 7.14 -15.37
N SER A 177 24.03 6.00 -14.88
CA SER A 177 24.78 4.75 -14.77
C SER A 177 25.04 4.07 -16.12
N ARG A 178 24.23 4.38 -17.13
CA ARG A 178 24.17 3.68 -18.42
C ARG A 178 23.90 2.17 -18.27
N ILE A 179 23.28 1.76 -17.17
CA ILE A 179 22.86 0.38 -16.92
C ILE A 179 21.50 0.18 -17.56
N PRO A 180 21.25 -0.94 -18.27
CA PRO A 180 19.93 -1.25 -18.80
C PRO A 180 18.86 -1.21 -17.72
N ARG A 181 17.72 -0.54 -18.00
CA ARG A 181 16.64 -0.31 -17.04
C ARG A 181 16.21 -1.56 -16.24
N PRO A 182 15.99 -2.74 -16.85
CA PRO A 182 15.62 -3.94 -16.07
C PRO A 182 16.69 -4.34 -15.06
N LYS A 183 17.97 -4.24 -15.44
CA LYS A 183 19.10 -4.53 -14.56
C LYS A 183 19.20 -3.52 -13.41
N ALA A 184 19.01 -2.24 -13.69
CA ALA A 184 19.01 -1.17 -12.66
C ALA A 184 17.88 -1.38 -11.65
N ILE A 185 16.66 -1.75 -12.09
CA ILE A 185 15.53 -2.07 -11.22
C ILE A 185 15.89 -3.24 -10.30
N THR A 186 16.43 -4.34 -10.83
CA THR A 186 16.81 -5.52 -10.02
C THR A 186 17.91 -5.16 -9.00
N LEU A 187 18.92 -4.40 -9.40
CA LEU A 187 20.00 -3.99 -8.49
C LEU A 187 19.49 -3.06 -7.39
N LEU A 188 18.67 -2.06 -7.73
CA LEU A 188 18.06 -1.18 -6.74
C LEU A 188 17.17 -1.97 -5.77
N ALA A 189 16.34 -2.89 -6.27
CA ALA A 189 15.51 -3.73 -5.43
C ALA A 189 16.34 -4.52 -4.41
N ARG A 190 17.48 -5.09 -4.83
CA ARG A 190 18.39 -5.80 -3.93
C ARG A 190 19.06 -4.86 -2.94
N LEU A 191 19.57 -3.72 -3.39
CA LEU A 191 20.20 -2.73 -2.52
C LEU A 191 19.23 -2.20 -1.46
N VAL A 192 17.96 -1.96 -1.80
CA VAL A 192 16.91 -1.58 -0.85
C VAL A 192 16.64 -2.71 0.16
N ARG A 193 16.55 -3.96 -0.29
CA ARG A 193 16.36 -5.11 0.61
C ARG A 193 17.50 -5.29 1.60
N PHE A 194 18.72 -5.01 1.20
CA PHE A 194 19.90 -5.04 2.07
C PHE A 194 20.08 -3.74 2.89
N ARG A 195 19.13 -2.79 2.80
CA ARG A 195 19.17 -1.49 3.50
C ARG A 195 20.42 -0.67 3.21
N ILE A 196 20.99 -0.85 2.02
CA ILE A 196 22.13 -0.07 1.52
C ILE A 196 21.61 1.18 0.81
N VAL A 197 20.48 1.05 0.09
CA VAL A 197 19.78 2.15 -0.56
C VAL A 197 18.43 2.32 0.12
N HIS A 198 18.06 3.57 0.39
CA HIS A 198 16.76 3.97 0.91
C HIS A 198 15.92 4.54 -0.23
N TRP A 199 14.62 4.60 -0.03
CA TRP A 199 13.72 5.28 -0.94
C TRP A 199 12.76 6.17 -0.16
N GLU A 200 12.40 7.28 -0.78
CA GLU A 200 11.40 8.20 -0.30
C GLU A 200 10.45 8.56 -1.44
N TYR A 201 9.21 8.93 -1.11
CA TYR A 201 8.26 9.46 -2.08
C TYR A 201 8.08 10.95 -1.85
N SER A 202 8.55 11.74 -2.79
CA SER A 202 8.49 13.20 -2.73
C SER A 202 8.23 13.77 -4.13
N ASN A 203 7.47 14.86 -4.21
CA ASN A 203 7.13 15.51 -5.48
C ASN A 203 6.58 14.54 -6.54
N GLN A 204 5.67 13.65 -6.13
CA GLN A 204 5.01 12.64 -6.96
C GLN A 204 5.96 11.63 -7.64
N GLN A 205 7.14 11.41 -7.08
CA GLN A 205 8.10 10.44 -7.58
C GLN A 205 8.85 9.72 -6.45
N PHE A 206 9.32 8.51 -6.74
CA PHE A 206 10.20 7.77 -5.85
C PHE A 206 11.65 8.19 -6.08
N LEU A 207 12.29 8.67 -5.02
CA LEU A 207 13.70 9.02 -4.98
C LEU A 207 14.47 7.93 -4.24
N PHE A 208 15.70 7.69 -4.64
CA PHE A 208 16.60 6.70 -4.03
C PHE A 208 17.87 7.41 -3.58
N SER A 209 18.36 7.07 -2.38
CA SER A 209 19.57 7.60 -1.72
C SER A 209 20.34 6.49 -0.99
N LEU A 210 21.57 6.79 -0.54
CA LEU A 210 22.34 5.94 0.39
C LEU A 210 21.93 6.17 1.82
#